data_54b1a54e824fa66d2e1aeec2128bbaa2
#
_entry.id   54b1a54e824fa66d2e1aeec2128bbaa2
#
_cell.length_a   1.000
_cell.length_b   1.000
_cell.length_c   1.000
_cell.angle_alpha   90.00
_cell.angle_beta   90.00
_cell.angle_gamma   90.00
#
_symmetry.space_group_name_H-M   'P 1'
#
loop_
_entity.id
_entity.type
_entity.pdbx_description
1 polymer ?
#
loop_
_entity_poly.entity_id
_entity_poly.type
_entity_poly.pdbx_seq_one_letter_code
_entity_poly.pdbx_strand_id
1 'polypeptide(L)'
;VEEDTVSIQLAEDRSILCYSLEQIIAEKYRSLLQQRSRNRHRRQDVYDIYYLLTMYDEYLSKDEVKKMVLNKLKKCSEDKGIDAYLHKEGILDEEIKRMSLHDFKTLELEIDINNIDPENMFDRISNYFFSLPWWLVT
;
A
#
# COMPACT_ATOMS: atom_id res chain seq x y z
N VAL A 1 14.13 -9.06 3.91
CA VAL A 1 14.01 -9.96 5.04
C VAL A 1 13.52 -11.31 4.56
N GLU A 2 14.25 -12.35 4.87
CA GLU A 2 13.98 -13.69 4.33
C GLU A 2 12.59 -14.22 4.67
N GLU A 3 12.14 -14.01 5.88
CA GLU A 3 10.82 -14.48 6.31
C GLU A 3 9.64 -13.79 5.60
N ASP A 4 9.92 -12.66 4.93
CA ASP A 4 8.92 -11.90 4.20
C ASP A 4 8.91 -12.21 2.70
N THR A 5 9.68 -13.22 2.28
CA THR A 5 9.80 -13.57 0.87
C THR A 5 9.40 -15.01 0.61
N VAL A 6 9.02 -15.27 -0.62
CA VAL A 6 8.69 -16.61 -1.08
C VAL A 6 9.43 -16.88 -2.39
N SER A 7 9.76 -18.15 -2.64
CA SER A 7 10.33 -18.56 -3.92
C SER A 7 9.23 -19.00 -4.86
N ILE A 8 9.26 -18.48 -6.08
CA ILE A 8 8.33 -18.86 -7.14
C ILE A 8 9.11 -19.63 -8.19
N GLN A 9 8.68 -20.86 -8.44
CA GLN A 9 9.30 -21.71 -9.46
C GLN A 9 8.83 -21.28 -10.84
N LEU A 10 9.76 -20.95 -11.73
CA LEU A 10 9.46 -20.54 -13.09
C LEU A 10 9.55 -21.73 -14.06
N ALA A 11 9.02 -21.55 -15.28
CA ALA A 11 8.89 -22.61 -16.28
C ALA A 11 10.21 -23.30 -16.66
N GLU A 12 11.35 -22.66 -16.49
CA GLU A 12 12.66 -23.22 -16.81
C GLU A 12 13.44 -23.64 -15.58
N ASP A 13 12.73 -24.08 -14.54
CA ASP A 13 13.33 -24.46 -13.26
C ASP A 13 14.12 -23.35 -12.57
N ARG A 14 13.84 -22.11 -12.93
CA ARG A 14 14.38 -20.96 -12.23
C ARG A 14 13.39 -20.50 -11.19
N SER A 15 13.88 -20.08 -10.04
CA SER A 15 13.05 -19.49 -9.01
C SER A 15 13.48 -18.06 -8.76
N ILE A 16 12.54 -17.23 -8.36
CA ILE A 16 12.80 -15.85 -7.96
C ILE A 16 12.27 -15.66 -6.55
N LEU A 17 12.88 -14.73 -5.83
CA LEU A 17 12.39 -14.35 -4.51
C LEU A 17 11.41 -13.21 -4.71
N CYS A 18 10.22 -13.39 -4.17
CA CYS A 18 9.18 -12.35 -4.18
C CYS A 18 8.83 -11.98 -2.75
N TYR A 19 8.54 -10.72 -2.53
CA TYR A 19 8.00 -10.30 -1.25
C TYR A 19 6.60 -10.88 -1.07
N SER A 20 6.22 -11.15 0.18
CA SER A 20 4.86 -11.57 0.48
C SER A 20 3.88 -10.45 0.13
N LEU A 21 2.61 -10.80 -0.04
CA LEU A 21 1.58 -9.81 -0.35
C LEU A 21 1.48 -8.74 0.74
N GLU A 22 1.59 -9.15 2.01
CA GLU A 22 1.55 -8.23 3.14
C GLU A 22 2.71 -7.23 3.08
N GLN A 23 3.90 -7.71 2.71
CA GLN A 23 5.07 -6.84 2.57
C GLN A 23 4.90 -5.86 1.44
N ILE A 24 4.40 -6.31 0.30
CA ILE A 24 4.17 -5.45 -0.86
C ILE A 24 3.20 -4.33 -0.52
N ILE A 25 2.08 -4.67 0.11
CA ILE A 25 1.07 -3.68 0.49
C ILE A 25 1.64 -2.70 1.53
N ALA A 26 2.34 -3.21 2.53
CA ALA A 26 2.95 -2.36 3.56
C ALA A 26 3.94 -1.37 2.94
N GLU A 27 4.79 -1.82 2.03
CA GLU A 27 5.76 -0.96 1.36
C GLU A 27 5.09 0.12 0.52
N LYS A 28 4.00 -0.21 -0.15
CA LYS A 28 3.28 0.75 -0.97
C LYS A 28 2.57 1.80 -0.10
N TYR A 29 1.98 1.40 1.02
CA TYR A 29 1.43 2.38 1.97
C TYR A 29 2.54 3.27 2.54
N ARG A 30 3.68 2.70 2.89
CA ARG A 30 4.82 3.49 3.35
C ARG A 30 5.21 4.54 2.33
N SER A 31 5.27 4.16 1.05
CA SER A 31 5.60 5.11 -0.02
C SER A 31 4.60 6.25 -0.11
N LEU A 32 3.31 5.96 0.06
CA LEU A 32 2.28 7.00 0.07
C LEU A 32 2.47 7.97 1.24
N LEU A 33 2.78 7.44 2.43
CA LEU A 33 2.99 8.27 3.61
C LEU A 33 4.26 9.11 3.51
N GLN A 34 5.23 8.69 2.71
CA GLN A 34 6.48 9.42 2.52
C GLN A 34 6.46 10.46 1.39
N GLN A 35 5.36 10.56 0.65
CA GLN A 35 5.29 11.49 -0.48
C GLN A 35 5.70 12.90 -0.11
N ARG A 36 5.18 13.40 1.01
CA ARG A 36 5.46 14.76 1.46
C ARG A 36 6.92 14.97 1.84
N SER A 37 7.49 14.04 2.62
CA SER A 37 8.86 14.16 3.07
C SER A 37 9.87 13.98 1.95
N ARG A 38 9.54 13.19 0.94
CA ARG A 38 10.41 12.95 -0.21
C ARG A 38 10.09 13.82 -1.42
N ASN A 39 9.02 14.58 -1.35
CA ASN A 39 8.54 15.42 -2.45
C ASN A 39 8.39 14.62 -3.74
N ARG A 40 7.73 13.43 -3.64
CA ARG A 40 7.50 12.54 -4.78
C ARG A 40 6.07 12.07 -4.81
N HIS A 41 5.43 12.20 -5.98
CA HIS A 41 4.07 11.72 -6.18
C HIS A 41 4.06 10.21 -6.42
N ARG A 42 3.07 9.51 -5.85
CA ARG A 42 3.03 8.05 -5.91
C ARG A 42 1.67 7.52 -6.39
N ARG A 43 1.12 8.15 -7.45
CA ARG A 43 -0.18 7.73 -7.99
C ARG A 43 -0.23 6.25 -8.41
N GLN A 44 0.90 5.71 -8.86
CA GLN A 44 0.98 4.30 -9.22
C GLN A 44 0.73 3.39 -8.01
N ASP A 45 1.20 3.81 -6.83
CA ASP A 45 0.99 3.02 -5.61
C ASP A 45 -0.49 3.02 -5.20
N VAL A 46 -1.23 4.11 -5.46
CA VAL A 46 -2.68 4.14 -5.22
C VAL A 46 -3.34 3.06 -6.06
N TYR A 47 -3.05 3.01 -7.35
CA TYR A 47 -3.61 2.00 -8.24
C TYR A 47 -3.21 0.60 -7.81
N ASP A 48 -1.94 0.40 -7.50
CA ASP A 48 -1.42 -0.92 -7.15
C ASP A 48 -2.08 -1.47 -5.88
N ILE A 49 -2.23 -0.64 -4.86
CA ILE A 49 -2.91 -1.05 -3.63
C ILE A 49 -4.37 -1.38 -3.95
N TYR A 50 -5.05 -0.52 -4.69
CA TYR A 50 -6.44 -0.74 -5.06
C TYR A 50 -6.60 -2.08 -5.80
N TYR A 51 -5.74 -2.33 -6.78
CA TYR A 51 -5.76 -3.57 -7.56
C TYR A 51 -5.57 -4.80 -6.65
N LEU A 52 -4.58 -4.74 -5.77
CA LEU A 52 -4.30 -5.86 -4.86
C LEU A 52 -5.43 -6.09 -3.87
N LEU A 53 -6.04 -5.03 -3.36
CA LEU A 53 -7.19 -5.15 -2.46
C LEU A 53 -8.39 -5.75 -3.18
N THR A 54 -8.55 -5.46 -4.46
CA THR A 54 -9.64 -6.03 -5.27
C THR A 54 -9.38 -7.50 -5.58
N MET A 55 -8.18 -7.83 -6.01
CA MET A 55 -7.81 -9.20 -6.40
C MET A 55 -7.76 -10.16 -5.21
N TYR A 56 -7.33 -9.70 -4.06
CA TYR A 56 -7.09 -10.54 -2.89
C TYR A 56 -7.92 -10.12 -1.69
N ASP A 57 -9.12 -9.60 -1.95
CA ASP A 57 -10.00 -9.06 -0.92
C ASP A 57 -10.25 -10.05 0.23
N GLU A 58 -10.58 -11.28 -0.11
CA GLU A 58 -10.88 -12.29 0.91
C GLU A 58 -9.70 -12.54 1.84
N TYR A 59 -8.51 -12.69 1.27
CA TYR A 59 -7.30 -12.93 2.05
C TYR A 59 -6.94 -11.70 2.89
N LEU A 60 -6.94 -10.53 2.27
CA LEU A 60 -6.49 -9.30 2.94
C LEU A 60 -7.47 -8.80 3.99
N SER A 61 -8.72 -9.28 3.97
CA SER A 61 -9.73 -8.92 4.96
C SER A 61 -9.62 -9.71 6.26
N LYS A 62 -8.79 -10.75 6.29
CA LYS A 62 -8.61 -11.55 7.51
C LYS A 62 -7.88 -10.75 8.57
N ASP A 63 -8.32 -10.87 9.82
CA ASP A 63 -7.75 -10.12 10.94
C ASP A 63 -6.26 -10.40 11.12
N GLU A 64 -5.85 -11.65 11.02
CA GLU A 64 -4.44 -12.03 11.14
C GLU A 64 -3.57 -11.46 10.02
N VAL A 65 -4.14 -11.32 8.82
CA VAL A 65 -3.42 -10.73 7.68
C VAL A 65 -3.28 -9.22 7.88
N LYS A 66 -4.33 -8.55 8.32
CA LYS A 66 -4.29 -7.11 8.64
C LYS A 66 -3.25 -6.82 9.73
N LYS A 67 -3.14 -7.70 10.71
CA LYS A 67 -2.12 -7.58 11.74
C LYS A 67 -0.72 -7.67 11.15
N MET A 68 -0.50 -8.60 10.23
CA MET A 68 0.78 -8.73 9.54
C MET A 68 1.09 -7.49 8.69
N VAL A 69 0.12 -6.97 7.97
CA VAL A 69 0.29 -5.75 7.17
C VAL A 69 0.73 -4.59 8.07
N LEU A 70 0.04 -4.40 9.18
CA LEU A 70 0.39 -3.31 10.10
C LEU A 70 1.79 -3.48 10.70
N ASN A 71 2.14 -4.69 11.11
CA ASN A 71 3.48 -4.95 11.66
C ASN A 71 4.57 -4.66 10.63
N LYS A 72 4.36 -5.06 9.39
CA LYS A 72 5.33 -4.80 8.31
C LYS A 72 5.41 -3.33 7.96
N LEU A 73 4.27 -2.63 7.98
CA LEU A 73 4.24 -1.19 7.74
C LEU A 73 5.04 -0.46 8.83
N LYS A 74 4.83 -0.82 10.09
CA LYS A 74 5.57 -0.24 11.20
C LYS A 74 7.07 -0.49 11.04
N LYS A 75 7.44 -1.73 10.75
CA LYS A 75 8.83 -2.14 10.62
C LYS A 75 9.54 -1.40 9.47
N CYS A 76 8.93 -1.33 8.30
CA CYS A 76 9.56 -0.68 7.14
C CYS A 76 9.55 0.85 7.27
N SER A 77 8.82 1.39 8.23
CA SER A 77 8.71 2.84 8.44
C SER A 77 9.62 3.37 9.53
N GLU A 78 10.16 2.50 10.38
CA GLU A 78 10.90 2.91 11.59
C GLU A 78 11.98 3.96 11.32
N ASP A 79 12.75 3.80 10.27
CA ASP A 79 13.88 4.68 9.97
C ASP A 79 13.58 5.70 8.86
N LYS A 80 12.30 5.94 8.57
CA LYS A 80 11.93 6.73 7.39
C LYS A 80 11.33 8.09 7.72
N GLY A 81 11.21 8.43 9.01
CA GLY A 81 10.71 9.74 9.40
C GLY A 81 9.23 9.97 9.15
N ILE A 82 8.44 8.92 9.08
CA ILE A 82 7.00 9.03 8.81
C ILE A 82 6.14 8.71 10.03
N ASP A 83 6.74 8.67 11.22
CA ASP A 83 6.03 8.33 12.44
C ASP A 83 4.79 9.19 12.68
N ALA A 84 4.84 10.45 12.25
CA ALA A 84 3.70 11.36 12.39
C ALA A 84 2.46 10.87 11.65
N TYR A 85 2.62 10.01 10.64
CA TYR A 85 1.52 9.49 9.82
C TYR A 85 1.17 8.05 10.14
N LEU A 86 1.86 7.42 11.08
CA LEU A 86 1.60 6.03 11.47
C LEU A 86 0.47 5.96 12.49
N HIS A 87 -0.71 6.38 12.05
CA HIS A 87 -1.92 6.28 12.84
C HIS A 87 -3.12 6.14 11.89
N LYS A 88 -4.24 5.79 12.46
CA LYS A 88 -5.47 5.47 11.70
C LYS A 88 -5.81 6.49 10.61
N GLU A 89 -5.67 7.78 10.91
CA GLU A 89 -6.02 8.86 10.00
C GLU A 89 -4.84 9.41 9.20
N GLY A 90 -3.67 8.80 9.33
CA GLY A 90 -2.45 9.33 8.70
C GLY A 90 -2.55 9.51 7.19
N ILE A 91 -3.19 8.56 6.52
CA ILE A 91 -3.36 8.61 5.06
C ILE A 91 -4.28 9.73 4.60
N LEU A 92 -5.07 10.30 5.52
CA LEU A 92 -5.99 11.39 5.19
C LEU A 92 -5.36 12.77 5.28
N ASP A 93 -4.07 12.88 5.56
CA ASP A 93 -3.37 14.16 5.47
C ASP A 93 -3.67 14.76 4.09
N GLU A 94 -4.14 16.01 4.07
CA GLU A 94 -4.58 16.65 2.82
C GLU A 94 -3.49 16.69 1.76
N GLU A 95 -2.26 16.95 2.17
CA GLU A 95 -1.14 17.02 1.23
C GLU A 95 -0.80 15.62 0.69
N ILE A 96 -0.85 14.60 1.54
CA ILE A 96 -0.62 13.21 1.10
C ILE A 96 -1.68 12.81 0.10
N LYS A 97 -2.95 13.12 0.38
CA LYS A 97 -4.04 12.81 -0.54
C LYS A 97 -3.85 13.54 -1.87
N ARG A 98 -3.56 14.85 -1.82
CA ARG A 98 -3.35 15.66 -3.02
C ARG A 98 -2.23 15.07 -3.88
N MET A 99 -1.10 14.72 -3.25
CA MET A 99 0.03 14.15 -3.95
C MET A 99 -0.28 12.77 -4.53
N SER A 100 -1.06 11.97 -3.80
CA SER A 100 -1.45 10.62 -4.25
C SER A 100 -2.27 10.65 -5.52
N LEU A 101 -3.08 11.68 -5.69
CA LEU A 101 -3.99 11.80 -6.83
C LEU A 101 -3.46 12.75 -7.93
N HIS A 102 -2.29 13.33 -7.72
CA HIS A 102 -1.70 14.27 -8.68
C HIS A 102 -1.46 13.58 -10.02
N ASP A 103 -1.94 14.22 -11.10
CA ASP A 103 -1.81 13.73 -12.47
C ASP A 103 -2.28 12.28 -12.66
N PHE A 104 -3.28 11.85 -11.88
CA PHE A 104 -3.79 10.49 -11.97
C PHE A 104 -4.28 10.16 -13.38
N LYS A 105 -4.74 11.15 -14.14
CA LYS A 105 -5.21 10.94 -15.50
C LYS A 105 -4.13 10.42 -16.45
N THR A 106 -2.86 10.73 -16.19
CA THR A 106 -1.78 10.22 -17.03
C THR A 106 -1.61 8.72 -16.89
N LEU A 107 -2.04 8.17 -15.75
CA LEU A 107 -2.00 6.74 -15.49
C LEU A 107 -2.99 5.98 -16.38
N GLU A 108 -4.10 6.62 -16.76
CA GLU A 108 -5.11 6.03 -17.63
C GLU A 108 -4.55 5.69 -19.01
N LEU A 109 -3.49 6.39 -19.43
CA LEU A 109 -2.84 6.13 -20.71
C LEU A 109 -1.95 4.89 -20.69
N GLU A 110 -1.51 4.49 -19.50
CA GLU A 110 -0.61 3.36 -19.32
C GLU A 110 -1.35 2.07 -18.96
N ILE A 111 -2.45 2.22 -18.25
CA ILE A 111 -3.26 1.09 -17.77
C ILE A 111 -4.73 1.42 -18.03
N ASP A 112 -5.51 0.36 -18.27
CA ASP A 112 -6.94 0.54 -18.49
C ASP A 112 -7.69 0.62 -17.16
N ILE A 113 -7.87 1.84 -16.68
CA ILE A 113 -8.62 2.11 -15.46
C ILE A 113 -9.96 2.81 -15.77
N ASN A 114 -10.48 2.57 -16.96
CA ASN A 114 -11.73 3.16 -17.41
C ASN A 114 -12.86 2.89 -16.41
N ASN A 115 -13.67 3.90 -16.18
CA ASN A 115 -14.83 3.84 -15.29
C ASN A 115 -14.51 3.75 -13.81
N ILE A 116 -13.25 3.98 -13.41
CA ILE A 116 -12.87 4.02 -12.01
C ILE A 116 -12.48 5.45 -11.66
N ASP A 117 -13.18 6.01 -10.67
CA ASP A 117 -12.91 7.34 -10.17
C ASP A 117 -11.71 7.28 -9.22
N PRO A 118 -10.66 8.09 -9.44
CA PRO A 118 -9.50 8.14 -8.54
C PRO A 118 -9.86 8.40 -7.08
N GLU A 119 -10.87 9.23 -6.82
CA GLU A 119 -11.35 9.47 -5.46
C GLU A 119 -11.89 8.19 -4.83
N ASN A 120 -12.62 7.39 -5.60
CA ASN A 120 -13.14 6.11 -5.11
C ASN A 120 -12.01 5.12 -4.83
N MET A 121 -10.98 5.11 -5.65
CA MET A 121 -9.80 4.29 -5.39
C MET A 121 -9.14 4.70 -4.08
N PHE A 122 -8.95 5.99 -3.89
CA PHE A 122 -8.31 6.51 -2.67
C PHE A 122 -9.16 6.19 -1.45
N ASP A 123 -10.48 6.31 -1.55
CA ASP A 123 -11.39 5.96 -0.47
C ASP A 123 -11.27 4.48 -0.11
N ARG A 124 -11.18 3.61 -1.11
CA ARG A 124 -11.05 2.17 -0.87
C ARG A 124 -9.77 1.84 -0.12
N ILE A 125 -8.64 2.41 -0.55
CA ILE A 125 -7.37 2.14 0.11
C ILE A 125 -7.30 2.78 1.49
N SER A 126 -7.94 3.94 1.68
CA SER A 126 -8.01 4.59 2.99
C SER A 126 -8.85 3.79 3.97
N ASN A 127 -9.97 3.22 3.51
CA ASN A 127 -10.82 2.39 4.35
C ASN A 127 -10.08 1.14 4.83
N TYR A 128 -9.30 0.53 3.97
CA TYR A 128 -8.49 -0.62 4.37
C TYR A 128 -7.44 -0.21 5.41
N PHE A 129 -6.76 0.91 5.17
CA PHE A 129 -5.78 1.45 6.10
C PHE A 129 -6.41 1.68 7.49
N PHE A 130 -7.61 2.27 7.53
CA PHE A 130 -8.35 2.47 8.78
C PHE A 130 -8.68 1.15 9.47
N SER A 131 -8.94 0.10 8.72
CA SER A 131 -9.37 -1.19 9.25
C SER A 131 -8.24 -1.98 9.91
N LEU A 132 -6.99 -1.53 9.78
CA LEU A 132 -5.86 -2.20 10.41
C LEU A 132 -5.96 -2.10 11.93
N PRO A 133 -5.38 -3.05 12.69
CA PRO A 133 -5.51 -3.06 14.14
C PRO A 133 -4.59 -2.04 14.81
N TRP A 134 -4.89 -0.77 14.65
CA TRP A 134 -4.05 0.33 15.14
C TRP A 134 -3.84 0.34 16.64
N TRP A 135 -4.75 -0.26 17.40
CA TRP A 135 -4.60 -0.35 18.85
C TRP A 135 -3.36 -1.15 19.27
N LEU A 136 -2.79 -1.93 18.37
CA LEU A 136 -1.60 -2.73 18.66
C LEU A 136 -0.30 -1.91 18.60
N VAL A 137 -0.34 -0.69 18.06
CA VAL A 137 0.85 0.15 17.90
C VAL A 137 0.74 1.51 18.59
N THR A 138 -0.31 1.73 19.35
CA THR A 138 -0.49 2.97 20.12
C THR A 138 -0.02 2.82 21.57
#